data_a146999fc382759898572c883ec8993a
#
_entry.id   a146999fc382759898572c883ec8993a
#
_cell.length_a   1.000
_cell.length_b   1.000
_cell.length_c   1.000
_cell.angle_alpha   90.00
_cell.angle_beta   90.00
_cell.angle_gamma   90.00
#
_symmetry.space_group_name_H-M   'P 1'
#
loop_
_entity.id
_entity.type
_entity.pdbx_description
1 polymer ?
#
loop_
_entity_poly.entity_id
_entity_poly.type
_entity_poly.pdbx_seq_one_letter_code
_entity_poly.pdbx_strand_id
1 'polypeptide(L)'
;MGLVSLRNFFVLSLALNVSLILRAINQNEKLHSGALMAVEKGAKVAQMTFLSFPSLSSPSAAAPETQTPLGRERVVNLDHGDPTMYEQYWKPMGDKTTIVIPGWQSMSYFSDVTNLCWFMEPEFAKQIVRIHKVVGNAVTEGRHIVVGTGSSQLLLAALYALSPQDSSNPISVVSAAPYYSSYPLMTDCVKSGIHKWAGDAKIFDKDEPYIELVTSPNNPDGFVRHPMVNRTGGILVHDLAYYWPQYTPISTPADNDLSLFTVSKSTGHAGLRIGWALVKDVEVAKRMIKFIELNTIGVSKDSQLRAAKVLEVVSDSCEQAGGSEYTESFFHFSHTVMTERWRLLREAVKRSGLFSLPNFSPAHCNFFDNNLGTQPAFAWLKCDKDNVEDCESFLRGHKILTRGGKHFGVGSKYVRISMLDREQTYNLFIERLSQIRS
;
A
#
# COMPACT_ATOMS: atom_id res chain seq x y z
N MET A 1 -27.13 62.24 -25.08
CA MET A 1 -27.21 60.92 -25.77
C MET A 1 -26.71 59.70 -24.93
N GLY A 2 -26.61 59.78 -23.62
CA GLY A 2 -26.02 58.76 -22.80
C GLY A 2 -26.96 57.88 -21.93
N LEU A 3 -28.11 58.41 -21.52
CA LEU A 3 -28.96 57.70 -20.52
C LEU A 3 -29.94 56.69 -21.09
N VAL A 4 -30.26 56.73 -22.36
CA VAL A 4 -31.12 55.69 -23.01
C VAL A 4 -30.36 54.44 -23.35
N SER A 5 -29.07 54.56 -23.58
CA SER A 5 -28.17 53.39 -23.86
C SER A 5 -27.96 52.47 -22.64
N LEU A 6 -27.80 53.02 -21.44
CA LEU A 6 -27.54 52.23 -20.23
C LEU A 6 -28.75 51.39 -19.79
N ARG A 7 -29.95 51.96 -19.92
CA ARG A 7 -31.22 51.29 -19.57
C ARG A 7 -31.51 50.11 -20.51
N ASN A 8 -31.22 50.28 -21.80
CA ASN A 8 -31.38 49.22 -22.78
C ASN A 8 -30.35 48.10 -22.58
N PHE A 9 -29.12 48.44 -22.16
CA PHE A 9 -28.08 47.43 -21.83
C PHE A 9 -28.46 46.64 -20.60
N PHE A 10 -29.04 47.25 -19.56
CA PHE A 10 -29.52 46.58 -18.36
C PHE A 10 -30.69 45.63 -18.66
N VAL A 11 -31.64 46.05 -19.50
CA VAL A 11 -32.79 45.21 -19.91
C VAL A 11 -32.33 44.03 -20.76
N LEU A 12 -31.37 44.22 -21.67
CA LEU A 12 -30.80 43.12 -22.47
C LEU A 12 -30.01 42.12 -21.59
N SER A 13 -29.22 42.62 -20.64
CA SER A 13 -28.47 41.77 -19.71
C SER A 13 -29.40 40.95 -18.81
N LEU A 14 -30.49 41.57 -18.30
CA LEU A 14 -31.49 40.87 -17.50
C LEU A 14 -32.23 39.80 -18.31
N ALA A 15 -32.62 40.09 -19.54
CA ALA A 15 -33.29 39.16 -20.44
C ALA A 15 -32.37 37.98 -20.81
N LEU A 16 -31.06 38.23 -21.01
CA LEU A 16 -30.07 37.19 -21.31
C LEU A 16 -29.87 36.26 -20.10
N ASN A 17 -29.76 36.83 -18.89
CA ASN A 17 -29.61 36.05 -17.68
C ASN A 17 -30.86 35.20 -17.37
N VAL A 18 -32.05 35.74 -17.54
CA VAL A 18 -33.31 34.99 -17.39
C VAL A 18 -33.40 33.86 -18.41
N SER A 19 -32.98 34.10 -19.66
CA SER A 19 -32.98 33.09 -20.71
C SER A 19 -31.97 31.95 -20.40
N LEU A 20 -30.79 32.29 -19.85
CA LEU A 20 -29.80 31.30 -19.43
C LEU A 20 -30.28 30.45 -18.24
N ILE A 21 -30.94 31.09 -17.27
CA ILE A 21 -31.54 30.38 -16.12
C ILE A 21 -32.65 29.44 -16.58
N LEU A 22 -33.54 29.89 -17.46
CA LEU A 22 -34.62 29.04 -18.01
C LEU A 22 -34.07 27.88 -18.84
N ARG A 23 -32.96 28.07 -19.58
CA ARG A 23 -32.28 26.98 -20.29
C ARG A 23 -31.64 25.98 -19.32
N ALA A 24 -31.02 26.46 -18.23
CA ALA A 24 -30.44 25.59 -17.23
C ALA A 24 -31.51 24.76 -16.51
N ILE A 25 -32.66 25.35 -16.16
CA ILE A 25 -33.81 24.65 -15.56
C ILE A 25 -34.34 23.55 -16.52
N ASN A 26 -34.55 23.92 -17.79
CA ASN A 26 -35.06 22.97 -18.79
C ASN A 26 -34.07 21.85 -19.14
N GLN A 27 -32.74 22.09 -19.07
CA GLN A 27 -31.75 21.07 -19.17
C GLN A 27 -31.73 20.14 -17.94
N ASN A 28 -31.95 20.70 -16.75
CA ASN A 28 -32.02 19.90 -15.51
C ASN A 28 -33.28 19.02 -15.47
N GLU A 29 -34.45 19.51 -15.96
CA GLU A 29 -35.66 18.69 -16.10
C GLU A 29 -35.51 17.58 -17.12
N LYS A 30 -34.79 17.82 -18.24
CA LYS A 30 -34.46 16.75 -19.20
C LYS A 30 -33.48 15.72 -18.67
N LEU A 31 -32.54 16.14 -17.85
CA LEU A 31 -31.62 15.23 -17.14
C LEU A 31 -32.36 14.40 -16.07
N HIS A 32 -33.29 15.04 -15.31
CA HIS A 32 -34.11 14.31 -14.34
C HIS A 32 -35.09 13.33 -14.99
N SER A 33 -35.74 13.68 -16.10
CA SER A 33 -36.62 12.75 -16.81
C SER A 33 -35.84 11.61 -17.48
N GLY A 34 -34.64 11.87 -18.00
CA GLY A 34 -33.73 10.84 -18.52
C GLY A 34 -33.21 9.91 -17.42
N ALA A 35 -32.90 10.44 -16.24
CA ALA A 35 -32.48 9.66 -15.07
C ALA A 35 -33.64 8.80 -14.51
N LEU A 36 -34.88 9.33 -14.45
CA LEU A 36 -36.04 8.55 -14.04
C LEU A 36 -36.34 7.38 -14.99
N MET A 37 -36.24 7.59 -16.31
CA MET A 37 -36.40 6.49 -17.28
C MET A 37 -35.27 5.46 -17.22
N ALA A 38 -34.04 5.86 -16.87
CA ALA A 38 -32.93 4.96 -16.66
C ALA A 38 -33.10 4.15 -15.37
N VAL A 39 -33.62 4.78 -14.31
CA VAL A 39 -33.93 4.13 -13.01
C VAL A 39 -35.10 3.14 -13.18
N GLU A 40 -36.17 3.48 -13.94
CA GLU A 40 -37.26 2.55 -14.23
C GLU A 40 -36.83 1.32 -15.08
N LYS A 41 -35.93 1.54 -16.06
CA LYS A 41 -35.33 0.42 -16.81
C LYS A 41 -34.40 -0.42 -15.96
N GLY A 42 -33.61 0.19 -15.09
CA GLY A 42 -32.76 -0.50 -14.10
C GLY A 42 -33.57 -1.27 -13.07
N ALA A 43 -34.70 -0.72 -12.58
CA ALA A 43 -35.59 -1.37 -11.62
C ALA A 43 -36.29 -2.61 -12.20
N LYS A 44 -36.67 -2.60 -13.48
CA LYS A 44 -37.26 -3.79 -14.15
C LYS A 44 -36.23 -4.92 -14.37
N VAL A 45 -34.97 -4.62 -14.52
CA VAL A 45 -33.88 -5.62 -14.57
C VAL A 45 -33.51 -6.11 -13.16
N ALA A 46 -33.60 -5.27 -12.14
CA ALA A 46 -33.31 -5.62 -10.74
C ALA A 46 -34.44 -6.45 -10.08
N GLN A 47 -35.69 -6.31 -10.52
CA GLN A 47 -36.80 -7.11 -9.99
C GLN A 47 -36.75 -8.59 -10.38
N MET A 48 -35.88 -9.03 -11.29
CA MET A 48 -35.67 -10.44 -11.59
C MET A 48 -34.61 -11.16 -10.74
N THR A 49 -33.97 -10.46 -9.76
CA THR A 49 -32.86 -11.06 -8.99
C THR A 49 -32.92 -10.82 -7.47
N PHE A 50 -34.01 -10.28 -6.91
CA PHE A 50 -34.19 -10.21 -5.47
C PHE A 50 -34.87 -11.44 -4.92
N LEU A 51 -34.08 -12.45 -4.59
CA LEU A 51 -34.44 -13.45 -3.61
C LEU A 51 -34.45 -12.84 -2.22
N SER A 52 -35.57 -12.99 -1.52
CA SER A 52 -35.90 -12.52 -0.18
C SER A 52 -34.75 -12.66 0.83
N PHE A 53 -34.42 -11.57 1.53
CA PHE A 53 -33.60 -11.61 2.74
C PHE A 53 -34.46 -12.15 3.91
N PRO A 54 -33.99 -13.17 4.64
CA PRO A 54 -34.60 -13.56 5.90
C PRO A 54 -34.28 -12.54 7.00
N SER A 55 -35.24 -12.28 7.88
CA SER A 55 -35.13 -11.44 9.06
C SER A 55 -33.95 -11.83 9.95
N LEU A 56 -33.23 -10.82 10.45
CA LEU A 56 -32.16 -10.95 11.45
C LEU A 56 -32.69 -11.63 12.73
N SER A 57 -32.38 -12.89 12.89
CA SER A 57 -32.36 -13.60 14.17
C SER A 57 -30.91 -13.60 14.71
N SER A 58 -30.76 -13.49 16.02
CA SER A 58 -29.52 -13.40 16.81
C SER A 58 -28.43 -14.39 16.36
N PRO A 59 -27.14 -14.07 16.54
CA PRO A 59 -26.06 -14.92 16.05
C PRO A 59 -26.02 -16.24 16.81
N SER A 60 -26.51 -17.30 16.20
CA SER A 60 -26.21 -18.67 16.55
C SER A 60 -24.76 -18.95 16.15
N ALA A 61 -24.01 -19.64 17.01
CA ALA A 61 -22.64 -20.04 16.79
C ALA A 61 -22.46 -20.63 15.36
N ALA A 62 -21.57 -20.01 14.60
CA ALA A 62 -21.26 -20.44 13.25
C ALA A 62 -20.72 -21.88 13.28
N ALA A 63 -21.40 -22.77 12.59
CA ALA A 63 -20.88 -24.09 12.29
C ALA A 63 -19.56 -23.95 11.50
N PRO A 64 -18.57 -24.84 11.64
CA PRO A 64 -17.32 -24.76 10.90
C PRO A 64 -17.64 -24.83 9.39
N GLU A 65 -17.23 -23.80 8.65
CA GLU A 65 -17.30 -23.80 7.20
C GLU A 65 -16.56 -25.03 6.67
N THR A 66 -17.27 -25.99 6.15
CA THR A 66 -16.71 -27.09 5.39
C THR A 66 -16.03 -26.51 4.16
N GLN A 67 -14.71 -26.48 4.17
CA GLN A 67 -13.88 -26.01 3.09
C GLN A 67 -14.10 -26.89 1.86
N THR A 68 -14.91 -26.41 0.93
CA THR A 68 -15.04 -27.06 -0.39
C THR A 68 -13.70 -26.95 -1.11
N PRO A 69 -13.10 -28.05 -1.59
CA PRO A 69 -11.84 -27.99 -2.33
C PRO A 69 -11.96 -27.04 -3.52
N LEU A 70 -11.00 -26.11 -3.66
CA LEU A 70 -10.95 -25.20 -4.79
C LEU A 70 -10.80 -26.00 -6.10
N GLY A 71 -11.81 -25.97 -6.97
CA GLY A 71 -11.80 -26.72 -8.22
C GLY A 71 -10.58 -26.38 -9.09
N ARG A 72 -10.01 -27.37 -9.79
CA ARG A 72 -8.84 -27.23 -10.69
C ARG A 72 -9.02 -26.16 -11.79
N GLU A 73 -10.27 -25.75 -12.07
CA GLU A 73 -10.60 -24.72 -13.06
C GLU A 73 -10.38 -23.28 -12.58
N ARG A 74 -10.27 -23.03 -11.27
CA ARG A 74 -10.15 -21.68 -10.70
C ARG A 74 -8.82 -21.03 -11.06
N VAL A 75 -8.84 -19.78 -11.53
CA VAL A 75 -7.64 -18.94 -11.73
C VAL A 75 -7.06 -18.57 -10.39
N VAL A 76 -5.74 -18.76 -10.23
CA VAL A 76 -4.96 -18.30 -9.07
C VAL A 76 -4.43 -16.91 -9.39
N ASN A 77 -4.89 -15.89 -8.67
CA ASN A 77 -4.43 -14.52 -8.87
C ASN A 77 -3.44 -14.12 -7.77
N LEU A 78 -2.15 -13.99 -8.11
CA LEU A 78 -1.06 -13.58 -7.24
C LEU A 78 -0.34 -12.31 -7.77
N ASP A 79 -1.03 -11.54 -8.63
CA ASP A 79 -0.53 -10.26 -9.15
C ASP A 79 -0.52 -9.15 -8.08
N HIS A 80 -1.42 -9.21 -7.10
CA HIS A 80 -1.58 -8.22 -6.04
C HIS A 80 -0.69 -8.47 -4.82
N GLY A 81 -0.66 -7.53 -3.88
CA GLY A 81 0.07 -7.65 -2.61
C GLY A 81 -0.86 -7.61 -1.39
N ASP A 82 -2.05 -8.21 -1.51
CA ASP A 82 -3.04 -8.28 -0.43
C ASP A 82 -2.60 -9.27 0.65
N PRO A 83 -2.42 -8.84 1.93
CA PRO A 83 -1.79 -9.66 2.97
C PRO A 83 -2.79 -10.55 3.74
N THR A 84 -3.70 -11.21 3.05
CA THR A 84 -4.76 -12.03 3.64
C THR A 84 -4.26 -13.32 4.34
N MET A 85 -2.98 -13.66 4.18
CA MET A 85 -2.35 -14.75 4.94
C MET A 85 -2.44 -14.58 6.46
N TYR A 86 -2.52 -13.34 6.93
CA TYR A 86 -2.57 -13.03 8.36
C TYR A 86 -3.95 -13.19 8.99
N GLU A 87 -5.00 -13.47 8.21
CA GLU A 87 -6.36 -13.71 8.74
C GLU A 87 -6.37 -14.80 9.83
N GLN A 88 -5.53 -15.83 9.71
CA GLN A 88 -5.43 -16.92 10.69
C GLN A 88 -4.97 -16.44 12.07
N TYR A 89 -4.05 -15.46 12.11
CA TYR A 89 -3.62 -14.83 13.36
C TYR A 89 -4.69 -13.89 13.93
N TRP A 90 -5.30 -13.08 13.06
CA TRP A 90 -6.19 -12.01 13.50
C TRP A 90 -7.60 -12.46 13.85
N LYS A 91 -8.11 -13.56 13.26
CA LYS A 91 -9.44 -14.08 13.58
C LYS A 91 -9.62 -14.41 15.07
N PRO A 92 -8.73 -15.17 15.75
CA PRO A 92 -8.84 -15.42 17.19
C PRO A 92 -8.54 -14.19 18.06
N MET A 93 -7.93 -13.14 17.50
CA MET A 93 -7.62 -11.87 18.20
C MET A 93 -8.74 -10.84 18.09
N GLY A 94 -9.93 -11.22 17.59
CA GLY A 94 -11.04 -10.29 17.34
C GLY A 94 -11.40 -9.43 18.55
N ASP A 95 -11.55 -10.02 19.72
CA ASP A 95 -11.90 -9.31 20.96
C ASP A 95 -10.79 -8.35 21.38
N LYS A 96 -9.52 -8.76 21.28
CA LYS A 96 -8.35 -7.92 21.63
C LYS A 96 -8.20 -6.71 20.71
N THR A 97 -8.65 -6.83 19.45
CA THR A 97 -8.57 -5.76 18.45
C THR A 97 -9.86 -4.96 18.31
N THR A 98 -10.91 -5.30 19.07
CA THR A 98 -12.15 -4.53 19.09
C THR A 98 -11.94 -3.18 19.75
N ILE A 99 -12.45 -2.12 19.12
CA ILE A 99 -12.49 -0.76 19.67
C ILE A 99 -13.90 -0.20 19.58
N VAL A 100 -14.24 0.64 20.56
CA VAL A 100 -15.48 1.43 20.57
C VAL A 100 -15.09 2.88 20.38
N ILE A 101 -15.59 3.51 19.32
CA ILE A 101 -15.33 4.92 19.02
C ILE A 101 -16.65 5.67 19.21
N PRO A 102 -16.79 6.52 20.25
CA PRO A 102 -17.97 7.36 20.43
C PRO A 102 -18.11 8.33 19.24
N GLY A 103 -19.35 8.55 18.77
CA GLY A 103 -19.60 9.39 17.59
C GLY A 103 -19.08 10.83 17.70
N TRP A 104 -18.99 11.40 18.91
CA TRP A 104 -18.44 12.74 19.12
C TRP A 104 -16.93 12.82 18.87
N GLN A 105 -16.18 11.71 18.99
CA GLN A 105 -14.73 11.69 18.85
C GLN A 105 -14.26 12.02 17.43
N SER A 106 -15.09 11.74 16.43
CA SER A 106 -14.81 12.01 15.02
C SER A 106 -15.40 13.34 14.51
N MET A 107 -15.93 14.21 15.39
CA MET A 107 -16.57 15.48 14.96
C MET A 107 -15.58 16.56 14.55
N SER A 108 -14.39 16.59 15.16
CA SER A 108 -13.36 17.60 14.88
C SER A 108 -12.36 17.12 13.85
N TYR A 109 -11.89 17.99 12.99
CA TYR A 109 -10.71 17.73 12.13
C TYR A 109 -9.42 17.63 12.94
N PHE A 110 -9.35 18.32 14.08
CA PHE A 110 -8.14 18.36 14.93
C PHE A 110 -8.09 17.19 15.88
N SER A 111 -6.93 16.52 15.90
CA SER A 111 -6.62 15.47 16.89
C SER A 111 -5.74 16.02 18.01
N ASP A 112 -4.68 16.76 17.63
CA ASP A 112 -3.80 17.45 18.59
C ASP A 112 -3.28 18.76 17.95
N VAL A 113 -3.84 19.90 18.40
CA VAL A 113 -3.48 21.23 17.89
C VAL A 113 -2.06 21.67 18.27
N THR A 114 -1.42 20.99 19.23
CA THR A 114 -0.04 21.27 19.67
C THR A 114 0.99 20.50 18.85
N ASN A 115 0.55 19.46 18.14
CA ASN A 115 1.43 18.66 17.30
C ASN A 115 1.58 19.29 15.90
N LEU A 116 2.77 19.19 15.32
CA LEU A 116 3.01 19.63 13.96
C LEU A 116 2.01 18.95 12.97
N CYS A 117 1.82 17.64 13.10
CA CYS A 117 0.80 16.89 12.37
C CYS A 117 -0.52 16.90 13.15
N TRP A 118 -1.22 18.05 13.13
CA TRP A 118 -2.40 18.35 13.93
C TRP A 118 -3.59 17.38 13.76
N PHE A 119 -3.62 16.62 12.68
CA PHE A 119 -4.63 15.58 12.41
C PHE A 119 -4.18 14.17 12.83
N MET A 120 -3.00 14.03 13.44
CA MET A 120 -2.51 12.74 13.94
C MET A 120 -3.04 12.44 15.34
N GLU A 121 -3.68 11.29 15.51
CA GLU A 121 -4.17 10.83 16.81
C GLU A 121 -2.99 10.55 17.77
N PRO A 122 -2.98 11.13 19.00
CA PRO A 122 -1.86 10.98 19.94
C PRO A 122 -1.57 9.51 20.28
N GLU A 123 -2.62 8.69 20.45
CA GLU A 123 -2.45 7.27 20.72
C GLU A 123 -1.79 6.53 19.54
N PHE A 124 -2.10 6.92 18.29
CA PHE A 124 -1.44 6.33 17.13
C PHE A 124 0.05 6.72 17.08
N ALA A 125 0.39 7.98 17.36
CA ALA A 125 1.78 8.42 17.46
C ALA A 125 2.57 7.63 18.51
N LYS A 126 1.98 7.42 19.68
CA LYS A 126 2.56 6.63 20.77
C LYS A 126 2.83 5.18 20.34
N GLN A 127 1.86 4.53 19.67
CA GLN A 127 2.02 3.15 19.22
C GLN A 127 3.01 3.01 18.07
N ILE A 128 3.17 4.02 17.21
CA ILE A 128 4.26 4.05 16.21
C ILE A 128 5.62 4.02 16.90
N VAL A 129 5.86 4.89 17.88
CA VAL A 129 7.14 4.93 18.62
C VAL A 129 7.37 3.58 19.33
N ARG A 130 6.34 3.03 19.97
CA ARG A 130 6.42 1.75 20.69
C ARG A 130 6.79 0.58 19.78
N ILE A 131 6.10 0.42 18.64
CA ILE A 131 6.37 -0.71 17.74
C ILE A 131 7.78 -0.66 17.15
N HIS A 132 8.27 0.53 16.80
CA HIS A 132 9.65 0.68 16.32
C HIS A 132 10.68 0.37 17.41
N LYS A 133 10.39 0.74 18.66
CA LYS A 133 11.23 0.39 19.83
C LYS A 133 11.25 -1.12 20.06
N VAL A 134 10.09 -1.78 20.01
CA VAL A 134 9.95 -3.24 20.20
C VAL A 134 10.69 -4.02 19.10
N VAL A 135 10.55 -3.59 17.85
CA VAL A 135 11.16 -4.28 16.70
C VAL A 135 12.63 -3.87 16.50
N GLY A 136 13.02 -2.66 16.88
CA GLY A 136 14.38 -2.15 16.68
C GLY A 136 14.70 -1.80 15.23
N ASN A 137 13.67 -1.56 14.37
CA ASN A 137 13.87 -1.39 12.93
C ASN A 137 13.98 0.07 12.46
N ALA A 138 13.69 1.06 13.30
CA ALA A 138 13.85 2.47 12.93
C ALA A 138 14.11 3.38 14.14
N VAL A 139 14.86 4.45 13.91
CA VAL A 139 15.06 5.55 14.87
C VAL A 139 13.85 6.47 14.82
N THR A 140 13.18 6.65 15.96
CA THR A 140 12.02 7.56 16.11
C THR A 140 12.37 8.84 16.87
N GLU A 141 13.42 8.83 17.67
CA GLU A 141 13.89 9.99 18.42
C GLU A 141 14.36 11.09 17.47
N GLY A 142 13.97 12.34 17.73
CA GLY A 142 14.29 13.46 16.87
C GLY A 142 13.68 13.39 15.46
N ARG A 143 12.58 12.62 15.27
CA ARG A 143 11.85 12.50 14.01
C ARG A 143 10.44 13.09 14.15
N HIS A 144 10.02 13.79 13.10
CA HIS A 144 8.63 14.23 12.94
C HIS A 144 7.83 13.09 12.31
N ILE A 145 6.75 12.69 12.99
CA ILE A 145 5.84 11.66 12.46
C ILE A 145 4.77 12.35 11.63
N VAL A 146 4.60 11.92 10.38
CA VAL A 146 3.54 12.38 9.48
C VAL A 146 2.66 11.20 9.11
N VAL A 147 1.37 11.24 9.46
CA VAL A 147 0.42 10.17 9.09
C VAL A 147 -0.17 10.43 7.70
N GLY A 148 -0.41 9.35 6.95
CA GLY A 148 -1.02 9.41 5.61
C GLY A 148 -2.00 8.26 5.36
N THR A 149 -2.86 8.44 4.36
CA THR A 149 -3.76 7.40 3.86
C THR A 149 -2.98 6.32 3.10
N GLY A 150 -2.24 5.52 3.88
CA GLY A 150 -1.23 4.57 3.41
C GLY A 150 0.07 5.24 2.93
N SER A 151 1.11 4.43 2.71
CA SER A 151 2.40 4.91 2.18
C SER A 151 2.29 5.55 0.79
N SER A 152 1.23 5.26 0.04
CA SER A 152 0.99 5.87 -1.28
C SER A 152 0.76 7.38 -1.18
N GLN A 153 -0.10 7.85 -0.26
CA GLN A 153 -0.29 9.29 -0.06
C GLN A 153 0.99 9.94 0.50
N LEU A 154 1.69 9.25 1.39
CA LEU A 154 2.95 9.75 1.94
C LEU A 154 4.04 9.88 0.88
N LEU A 155 4.10 8.98 -0.10
CA LEU A 155 5.02 9.12 -1.23
C LEU A 155 4.70 10.37 -2.06
N LEU A 156 3.43 10.61 -2.38
CA LEU A 156 3.02 11.83 -3.10
C LEU A 156 3.34 13.09 -2.29
N ALA A 157 3.08 13.07 -0.98
CA ALA A 157 3.42 14.17 -0.08
C ALA A 157 4.94 14.41 -0.01
N ALA A 158 5.75 13.34 0.00
CA ALA A 158 7.21 13.44 -0.02
C ALA A 158 7.71 14.04 -1.34
N LEU A 159 7.21 13.56 -2.49
CA LEU A 159 7.56 14.12 -3.79
C LEU A 159 7.21 15.61 -3.89
N TYR A 160 6.02 16.00 -3.42
CA TYR A 160 5.62 17.41 -3.36
C TYR A 160 6.54 18.21 -2.44
N ALA A 161 6.83 17.70 -1.24
CA ALA A 161 7.63 18.41 -0.24
C ALA A 161 9.09 18.59 -0.65
N LEU A 162 9.65 17.64 -1.38
CA LEU A 162 11.06 17.61 -1.80
C LEU A 162 11.29 18.29 -3.16
N SER A 163 10.22 18.55 -3.92
CA SER A 163 10.32 19.25 -5.19
C SER A 163 10.55 20.76 -4.96
N PRO A 164 11.44 21.40 -5.74
CA PRO A 164 11.64 22.84 -5.69
C PRO A 164 10.35 23.59 -6.07
N GLN A 165 10.00 24.62 -5.29
CA GLN A 165 8.77 25.37 -5.53
C GLN A 165 8.91 26.37 -6.67
N ASP A 166 10.11 26.93 -6.87
CA ASP A 166 10.39 28.02 -7.81
C ASP A 166 11.17 27.57 -9.06
N SER A 167 11.29 26.25 -9.29
CA SER A 167 12.01 25.73 -10.45
C SER A 167 11.13 25.71 -11.69
N SER A 168 11.64 26.23 -12.80
CA SER A 168 11.00 26.13 -14.12
C SER A 168 10.99 24.69 -14.67
N ASN A 169 11.86 23.83 -14.16
CA ASN A 169 12.02 22.45 -14.61
C ASN A 169 11.60 21.47 -13.51
N PRO A 170 10.83 20.42 -13.85
CA PRO A 170 10.48 19.38 -12.90
C PRO A 170 11.71 18.61 -12.45
N ILE A 171 11.85 18.36 -11.11
CA ILE A 171 12.92 17.51 -10.59
C ILE A 171 12.74 16.07 -11.06
N SER A 172 13.84 15.41 -11.43
CA SER A 172 13.85 14.02 -11.85
C SER A 172 13.66 13.07 -10.68
N VAL A 173 12.72 12.11 -10.80
CA VAL A 173 12.49 11.05 -9.81
C VAL A 173 12.94 9.72 -10.41
N VAL A 174 13.82 9.01 -9.71
CA VAL A 174 14.41 7.76 -10.17
C VAL A 174 14.30 6.67 -9.10
N SER A 175 14.43 5.41 -9.52
CA SER A 175 14.57 4.26 -8.61
C SER A 175 15.30 3.13 -9.33
N ALA A 176 16.14 2.37 -8.62
CA ALA A 176 16.90 1.28 -9.23
C ALA A 176 16.01 0.13 -9.69
N ALA A 177 16.09 -0.25 -10.96
CA ALA A 177 15.35 -1.41 -11.50
C ALA A 177 15.89 -2.75 -10.96
N PRO A 178 15.03 -3.76 -10.71
CA PRO A 178 13.58 -3.67 -10.75
C PRO A 178 13.05 -2.80 -9.60
N TYR A 179 12.23 -1.80 -9.91
CA TYR A 179 11.63 -0.87 -8.94
C TYR A 179 10.15 -1.23 -8.69
N TYR A 180 9.55 -0.67 -7.64
CA TYR A 180 8.12 -0.86 -7.38
C TYR A 180 7.28 -0.34 -8.55
N SER A 181 6.46 -1.22 -9.11
CA SER A 181 5.72 -1.01 -10.37
C SER A 181 4.80 0.22 -10.38
N SER A 182 4.43 0.76 -9.23
CA SER A 182 3.57 1.94 -9.15
C SER A 182 4.34 3.26 -9.15
N TYR A 183 5.64 3.28 -8.94
CA TYR A 183 6.41 4.53 -8.88
C TYR A 183 6.28 5.40 -10.12
N PRO A 184 6.40 4.88 -11.35
CA PRO A 184 6.24 5.70 -12.55
C PRO A 184 4.88 6.41 -12.59
N LEU A 185 3.81 5.63 -12.38
CA LEU A 185 2.44 6.15 -12.42
C LEU A 185 2.15 7.10 -11.26
N MET A 186 2.60 6.78 -10.05
CA MET A 186 2.39 7.64 -8.88
C MET A 186 3.13 8.96 -9.00
N THR A 187 4.35 8.95 -9.57
CA THR A 187 5.12 10.18 -9.79
C THR A 187 4.39 11.12 -10.74
N ASP A 188 3.80 10.59 -11.81
CA ASP A 188 3.23 11.42 -12.88
C ASP A 188 1.71 11.64 -12.74
N CYS A 189 1.01 10.93 -11.83
CA CYS A 189 -0.46 10.94 -11.78
C CYS A 189 -1.07 12.30 -11.44
N VAL A 190 -0.39 13.11 -10.63
CA VAL A 190 -0.87 14.45 -10.21
C VAL A 190 -0.67 15.48 -11.31
N LYS A 191 0.23 15.22 -12.28
CA LYS A 191 0.61 16.14 -13.38
C LYS A 191 0.96 17.54 -12.88
N SER A 192 1.61 17.63 -11.72
CA SER A 192 1.95 18.89 -11.05
C SER A 192 2.96 19.75 -11.83
N GLY A 193 3.79 19.11 -12.67
CA GLY A 193 4.89 19.79 -13.36
C GLY A 193 6.12 20.08 -12.50
N ILE A 194 6.07 19.80 -11.18
CA ILE A 194 7.21 20.06 -10.27
C ILE A 194 8.17 18.87 -10.13
N HIS A 195 7.72 17.67 -10.48
CA HIS A 195 8.54 16.45 -10.56
C HIS A 195 8.08 15.57 -11.71
N LYS A 196 8.96 14.70 -12.19
CA LYS A 196 8.69 13.75 -13.28
C LYS A 196 9.44 12.44 -13.09
N TRP A 197 8.86 11.33 -13.52
CA TRP A 197 9.56 10.06 -13.57
C TRP A 197 10.70 10.09 -14.59
N ALA A 198 11.90 9.69 -14.17
CA ALA A 198 13.10 9.70 -15.00
C ALA A 198 13.75 8.30 -15.17
N GLY A 199 13.11 7.24 -14.62
CA GLY A 199 13.48 5.86 -14.92
C GLY A 199 14.43 5.20 -13.92
N ASP A 200 15.31 4.34 -14.44
CA ASP A 200 16.22 3.51 -13.66
C ASP A 200 17.39 4.33 -13.11
N ALA A 201 17.54 4.35 -11.79
CA ALA A 201 18.64 5.03 -11.10
C ALA A 201 20.03 4.51 -11.49
N LYS A 202 20.14 3.25 -11.92
CA LYS A 202 21.43 2.64 -12.35
C LYS A 202 22.02 3.27 -13.60
N ILE A 203 21.18 3.85 -14.45
CA ILE A 203 21.59 4.45 -15.72
C ILE A 203 21.30 5.96 -15.77
N PHE A 204 20.91 6.55 -14.65
CA PHE A 204 20.66 7.99 -14.55
C PHE A 204 21.98 8.75 -14.54
N ASP A 205 22.27 9.47 -15.60
CA ASP A 205 23.55 10.15 -15.86
C ASP A 205 23.47 11.69 -15.90
N LYS A 206 22.25 12.26 -15.72
CA LYS A 206 22.06 13.71 -15.77
C LYS A 206 22.68 14.41 -14.58
N ASP A 207 23.41 15.49 -14.84
CA ASP A 207 23.97 16.36 -13.80
C ASP A 207 22.95 17.42 -13.37
N GLU A 208 21.88 16.96 -12.74
CA GLU A 208 20.79 17.79 -12.20
C GLU A 208 20.34 17.24 -10.83
N PRO A 209 19.70 18.04 -9.96
CA PRO A 209 19.10 17.55 -8.74
C PRO A 209 18.06 16.46 -9.03
N TYR A 210 18.00 15.45 -8.17
CA TYR A 210 17.11 14.32 -8.34
C TYR A 210 16.57 13.82 -6.99
N ILE A 211 15.44 13.13 -7.05
CA ILE A 211 14.88 12.34 -5.95
C ILE A 211 15.06 10.87 -6.28
N GLU A 212 15.76 10.11 -5.43
CA GLU A 212 15.86 8.66 -5.57
C GLU A 212 14.95 7.95 -4.56
N LEU A 213 14.06 7.10 -5.09
CA LEU A 213 13.18 6.23 -4.29
C LEU A 213 13.89 4.92 -4.02
N VAL A 214 14.22 4.66 -2.75
CA VAL A 214 14.96 3.48 -2.30
C VAL A 214 14.03 2.57 -1.52
N THR A 215 13.52 1.50 -2.16
CA THR A 215 12.70 0.49 -1.48
C THR A 215 13.60 -0.58 -0.87
N SER A 216 13.54 -0.77 0.46
CA SER A 216 14.43 -1.72 1.14
C SER A 216 13.73 -2.37 2.35
N PRO A 217 13.50 -3.71 2.36
CA PRO A 217 13.69 -4.65 1.25
C PRO A 217 12.87 -4.30 0.01
N ASN A 218 13.43 -4.59 -1.16
CA ASN A 218 12.84 -4.14 -2.41
C ASN A 218 11.58 -4.94 -2.80
N ASN A 219 10.66 -4.28 -3.43
CA ASN A 219 9.55 -4.85 -4.18
C ASN A 219 9.83 -4.59 -5.68
N PRO A 220 10.17 -5.64 -6.49
CA PRO A 220 9.69 -7.02 -6.34
C PRO A 220 10.69 -8.06 -5.82
N ASP A 221 11.99 -7.82 -5.85
CA ASP A 221 13.03 -8.86 -5.77
C ASP A 221 13.50 -9.21 -4.35
N GLY A 222 13.06 -8.46 -3.33
CA GLY A 222 13.32 -8.75 -1.92
C GLY A 222 14.72 -8.38 -1.40
N PHE A 223 15.61 -7.86 -2.23
CA PHE A 223 16.95 -7.46 -1.78
C PHE A 223 16.92 -6.19 -0.93
N VAL A 224 17.77 -6.16 0.08
CA VAL A 224 18.10 -4.91 0.79
C VAL A 224 18.83 -3.99 -0.18
N ARG A 225 18.35 -2.77 -0.30
CA ARG A 225 18.82 -1.79 -1.27
C ARG A 225 19.45 -0.56 -0.60
N HIS A 226 20.44 -0.01 -1.28
CA HIS A 226 21.08 1.26 -0.98
C HIS A 226 20.88 2.22 -2.16
N PRO A 227 21.06 3.54 -1.98
CA PRO A 227 21.03 4.51 -3.07
C PRO A 227 22.00 4.11 -4.18
N MET A 228 21.60 4.26 -5.42
CA MET A 228 22.39 3.85 -6.59
C MET A 228 23.08 5.03 -7.30
N VAL A 229 22.43 6.21 -7.31
CA VAL A 229 22.99 7.36 -8.06
C VAL A 229 24.21 7.97 -7.37
N ASN A 230 24.25 8.00 -6.03
CA ASN A 230 25.39 8.42 -5.18
C ASN A 230 26.14 9.68 -5.66
N ARG A 231 25.40 10.75 -5.98
CA ARG A 231 25.94 12.06 -6.36
C ARG A 231 25.46 13.16 -5.43
N THR A 232 26.25 14.24 -5.33
CA THR A 232 25.86 15.46 -4.63
C THR A 232 24.57 16.03 -5.22
N GLY A 233 23.64 16.47 -4.37
CA GLY A 233 22.34 17.00 -4.80
C GLY A 233 21.22 15.97 -4.92
N GLY A 234 21.49 14.69 -4.61
CA GLY A 234 20.47 13.65 -4.51
C GLY A 234 19.67 13.76 -3.21
N ILE A 235 18.36 13.65 -3.33
CA ILE A 235 17.42 13.59 -2.20
C ILE A 235 16.86 12.18 -2.12
N LEU A 236 16.89 11.55 -0.94
CA LEU A 236 16.52 10.16 -0.77
C LEU A 236 15.16 10.01 -0.09
N VAL A 237 14.31 9.15 -0.62
CA VAL A 237 13.09 8.68 0.03
C VAL A 237 13.21 7.17 0.23
N HIS A 238 13.26 6.73 1.47
CA HIS A 238 13.36 5.32 1.83
C HIS A 238 11.96 4.73 2.04
N ASP A 239 11.52 3.86 1.14
CA ASP A 239 10.30 3.08 1.29
C ASP A 239 10.61 1.79 2.05
N LEU A 240 10.31 1.81 3.34
CA LEU A 240 10.57 0.71 4.28
C LEU A 240 9.30 -0.10 4.59
N ALA A 241 8.35 -0.15 3.66
CA ALA A 241 7.10 -0.89 3.83
C ALA A 241 7.32 -2.35 4.24
N TYR A 242 8.41 -2.97 3.82
CA TYR A 242 8.76 -4.38 4.10
C TYR A 242 9.91 -4.57 5.09
N TYR A 243 10.41 -3.51 5.74
CA TYR A 243 11.49 -3.64 6.72
C TYR A 243 10.96 -4.07 8.10
N TRP A 244 10.46 -5.31 8.14
CA TRP A 244 9.82 -5.96 9.29
C TRP A 244 10.34 -7.38 9.47
N PRO A 245 10.38 -7.93 10.72
CA PRO A 245 11.02 -9.22 11.04
C PRO A 245 10.52 -10.41 10.22
N GLN A 246 9.26 -10.42 9.84
CA GLN A 246 8.70 -11.52 9.04
C GLN A 246 9.23 -11.60 7.60
N TYR A 247 9.82 -10.51 7.08
CA TYR A 247 10.28 -10.45 5.69
C TYR A 247 11.81 -10.42 5.57
N THR A 248 12.49 -9.83 6.54
CA THR A 248 13.94 -9.62 6.49
C THR A 248 14.53 -9.56 7.89
N PRO A 249 15.79 -10.01 8.09
CA PRO A 249 16.49 -9.77 9.33
C PRO A 249 16.56 -8.28 9.66
N ILE A 250 16.28 -7.92 10.90
CA ILE A 250 16.43 -6.55 11.43
C ILE A 250 17.83 -6.47 12.08
N SER A 251 18.82 -6.02 11.31
CA SER A 251 20.20 -5.96 11.77
C SER A 251 20.55 -4.61 12.41
N THR A 252 19.92 -3.52 11.97
CA THR A 252 20.14 -2.16 12.46
C THR A 252 18.85 -1.35 12.36
N PRO A 253 18.61 -0.38 13.27
CA PRO A 253 17.53 0.59 13.08
C PRO A 253 17.83 1.49 11.88
N ALA A 254 16.82 1.69 11.02
CA ALA A 254 16.92 2.64 9.92
C ALA A 254 17.00 4.08 10.48
N ASP A 255 18.03 4.82 10.09
CA ASP A 255 18.27 6.23 10.46
C ASP A 255 18.41 7.09 9.20
N ASN A 256 17.31 7.24 8.46
CA ASN A 256 17.27 8.01 7.22
C ASN A 256 16.64 9.39 7.44
N ASP A 257 16.87 10.32 6.52
CA ASP A 257 16.24 11.64 6.59
C ASP A 257 14.72 11.58 6.36
N LEU A 258 14.25 10.63 5.53
CA LEU A 258 12.85 10.35 5.30
C LEU A 258 12.62 8.86 5.07
N SER A 259 11.79 8.25 5.91
CA SER A 259 11.39 6.84 5.81
C SER A 259 9.88 6.68 5.81
N LEU A 260 9.35 5.80 4.95
CA LEU A 260 7.93 5.50 4.81
C LEU A 260 7.61 4.10 5.35
N PHE A 261 6.53 3.99 6.13
CA PHE A 261 6.03 2.74 6.71
C PHE A 261 4.51 2.63 6.52
N THR A 262 3.95 1.42 6.68
CA THR A 262 2.50 1.19 6.56
C THR A 262 2.04 -0.04 7.33
N VAL A 263 0.88 0.04 7.98
CA VAL A 263 0.21 -1.12 8.60
C VAL A 263 -0.19 -2.18 7.57
N SER A 264 -0.30 -1.80 6.30
CA SER A 264 -0.63 -2.75 5.22
C SER A 264 0.35 -3.91 5.14
N LYS A 265 1.62 -3.67 5.48
CA LYS A 265 2.69 -4.67 5.38
C LYS A 265 3.26 -5.09 6.73
N SER A 266 3.29 -4.18 7.72
CA SER A 266 3.77 -4.54 9.07
C SER A 266 2.84 -5.54 9.75
N THR A 267 1.53 -5.36 9.67
CA THR A 267 0.52 -6.14 10.40
C THR A 267 -0.54 -6.79 9.51
N GLY A 268 -0.52 -6.53 8.20
CA GLY A 268 -1.48 -7.07 7.24
C GLY A 268 -2.79 -6.28 7.10
N HIS A 269 -2.94 -5.15 7.77
CA HIS A 269 -4.17 -4.36 7.76
C HIS A 269 -4.24 -3.39 6.56
N ALA A 270 -4.13 -3.92 5.35
CA ALA A 270 -4.11 -3.11 4.12
C ALA A 270 -5.40 -2.30 3.91
N GLY A 271 -6.54 -2.81 4.36
CA GLY A 271 -7.85 -2.15 4.26
C GLY A 271 -8.00 -0.91 5.13
N LEU A 272 -7.18 -0.72 6.17
CA LEU A 272 -7.21 0.48 7.01
C LEU A 272 -6.73 1.73 6.29
N ARG A 273 -5.93 1.59 5.21
CA ARG A 273 -5.35 2.70 4.48
C ARG A 273 -4.54 3.65 5.38
N ILE A 274 -3.67 3.11 6.23
CA ILE A 274 -2.82 3.88 7.15
C ILE A 274 -1.35 3.60 6.92
N GLY A 275 -0.56 4.67 6.90
CA GLY A 275 0.89 4.67 6.92
C GLY A 275 1.42 5.86 7.68
N TRP A 276 2.71 5.88 7.92
CA TRP A 276 3.42 7.00 8.53
C TRP A 276 4.78 7.22 7.90
N ALA A 277 5.24 8.46 7.95
CA ALA A 277 6.60 8.84 7.62
C ALA A 277 7.34 9.24 8.90
N LEU A 278 8.61 8.88 8.98
CA LEU A 278 9.57 9.41 9.94
C LEU A 278 10.45 10.41 9.19
N VAL A 279 10.36 11.68 9.53
CA VAL A 279 10.98 12.79 8.80
C VAL A 279 11.92 13.56 9.73
N LYS A 280 13.17 13.76 9.32
CA LYS A 280 14.19 14.46 10.11
C LYS A 280 14.05 15.98 10.01
N ASP A 281 13.87 16.47 8.81
CA ASP A 281 13.74 17.89 8.53
C ASP A 281 12.31 18.39 8.79
N VAL A 282 12.19 19.39 9.67
CA VAL A 282 10.89 19.95 10.06
C VAL A 282 10.20 20.67 8.90
N GLU A 283 10.93 21.29 7.98
CA GLU A 283 10.34 22.01 6.84
C GLU A 283 9.82 21.01 5.79
N VAL A 284 10.51 19.89 5.60
CA VAL A 284 9.99 18.78 4.78
C VAL A 284 8.71 18.22 5.40
N ALA A 285 8.70 17.98 6.71
CA ALA A 285 7.51 17.50 7.42
C ALA A 285 6.33 18.48 7.28
N LYS A 286 6.55 19.79 7.46
CA LYS A 286 5.51 20.82 7.26
C LYS A 286 4.94 20.81 5.86
N ARG A 287 5.77 20.69 4.83
CA ARG A 287 5.31 20.63 3.43
C ARG A 287 4.53 19.34 3.14
N MET A 288 4.96 18.19 3.68
CA MET A 288 4.20 16.94 3.59
C MET A 288 2.82 17.06 4.25
N ILE A 289 2.75 17.64 5.45
CA ILE A 289 1.50 17.89 6.17
C ILE A 289 0.61 18.83 5.36
N LYS A 290 1.18 19.90 4.78
CA LYS A 290 0.45 20.83 3.92
C LYS A 290 -0.15 20.15 2.69
N PHE A 291 0.58 19.25 2.05
CA PHE A 291 0.04 18.45 0.94
C PHE A 291 -1.17 17.61 1.38
N ILE A 292 -1.07 16.91 2.52
CA ILE A 292 -2.15 16.08 3.05
C ILE A 292 -3.35 16.93 3.46
N GLU A 293 -3.11 18.08 4.09
CA GLU A 293 -4.15 19.07 4.40
C GLU A 293 -4.93 19.49 3.15
N LEU A 294 -4.23 19.87 2.08
CA LEU A 294 -4.87 20.31 0.83
C LEU A 294 -5.56 19.17 0.07
N ASN A 295 -5.06 17.94 0.20
CA ASN A 295 -5.57 16.79 -0.52
C ASN A 295 -6.80 16.17 0.15
N THR A 296 -6.76 15.98 1.49
CA THR A 296 -7.78 15.22 2.24
C THR A 296 -8.21 15.87 3.58
N ILE A 297 -7.70 17.05 3.90
CA ILE A 297 -7.90 17.72 5.22
C ILE A 297 -7.50 16.79 6.38
N GLY A 298 -6.43 16.03 6.21
CA GLY A 298 -5.94 15.05 7.18
C GLY A 298 -6.31 13.61 6.83
N VAL A 299 -6.28 12.75 7.84
CA VAL A 299 -6.47 11.31 7.72
C VAL A 299 -7.55 10.83 8.69
N SER A 300 -8.37 9.86 8.28
CA SER A 300 -9.47 9.31 9.09
C SER A 300 -9.03 8.97 10.53
N LYS A 301 -9.68 9.57 11.53
CA LYS A 301 -9.45 9.28 12.94
C LYS A 301 -9.76 7.82 13.28
N ASP A 302 -10.86 7.29 12.78
CA ASP A 302 -11.28 5.91 13.02
C ASP A 302 -10.23 4.93 12.52
N SER A 303 -9.65 5.19 11.34
CA SER A 303 -8.56 4.38 10.80
C SER A 303 -7.29 4.46 11.65
N GLN A 304 -6.95 5.65 12.17
CA GLN A 304 -5.79 5.85 13.05
C GLN A 304 -5.99 5.15 14.40
N LEU A 305 -7.15 5.29 15.03
CA LEU A 305 -7.48 4.64 16.31
C LEU A 305 -7.48 3.11 16.17
N ARG A 306 -8.04 2.60 15.08
CA ARG A 306 -7.96 1.17 14.74
C ARG A 306 -6.53 0.70 14.55
N ALA A 307 -5.73 1.46 13.81
CA ALA A 307 -4.32 1.15 13.60
C ALA A 307 -3.52 1.21 14.92
N ALA A 308 -3.79 2.18 15.79
CA ALA A 308 -3.19 2.27 17.12
C ALA A 308 -3.48 0.98 17.92
N LYS A 309 -4.73 0.52 17.96
CA LYS A 309 -5.11 -0.71 18.68
C LYS A 309 -4.42 -1.95 18.10
N VAL A 310 -4.31 -2.05 16.79
CA VAL A 310 -3.59 -3.15 16.14
C VAL A 310 -2.10 -3.14 16.52
N LEU A 311 -1.44 -1.97 16.46
CA LEU A 311 -0.03 -1.85 16.84
C LEU A 311 0.20 -2.11 18.33
N GLU A 312 -0.75 -1.70 19.20
CA GLU A 312 -0.74 -2.04 20.64
C GLU A 312 -0.74 -3.55 20.84
N VAL A 313 -1.70 -4.26 20.24
CA VAL A 313 -1.82 -5.73 20.36
C VAL A 313 -0.55 -6.45 19.84
N VAL A 314 0.04 -5.98 18.74
CA VAL A 314 1.29 -6.54 18.24
C VAL A 314 2.44 -6.29 19.21
N SER A 315 2.57 -5.06 19.73
CA SER A 315 3.64 -4.72 20.68
C SER A 315 3.50 -5.53 21.97
N ASP A 316 2.28 -5.63 22.53
CA ASP A 316 1.98 -6.44 23.72
C ASP A 316 2.38 -7.90 23.51
N SER A 317 2.03 -8.48 22.35
CA SER A 317 2.37 -9.88 22.03
C SER A 317 3.87 -10.13 21.95
N CYS A 318 4.65 -9.11 21.58
CA CYS A 318 6.12 -9.23 21.49
C CYS A 318 6.79 -9.04 22.87
N GLU A 319 6.30 -8.11 23.71
CA GLU A 319 6.86 -7.82 25.02
C GLU A 319 6.49 -8.88 26.07
N GLN A 320 5.36 -9.57 25.92
CA GLN A 320 4.88 -10.63 26.81
C GLN A 320 5.39 -12.04 26.41
N ALA A 321 6.14 -12.17 25.34
CA ALA A 321 6.70 -13.44 24.89
C ALA A 321 7.69 -13.98 25.95
N GLY A 322 7.20 -14.82 26.86
CA GLY A 322 7.94 -15.39 28.02
C GLY A 322 7.07 -15.66 29.24
N GLY A 323 5.80 -15.20 29.25
CA GLY A 323 4.82 -15.44 30.33
C GLY A 323 4.02 -16.73 30.15
N SER A 324 3.38 -17.22 31.21
CA SER A 324 2.65 -18.50 31.26
C SER A 324 1.34 -18.57 30.45
N GLU A 325 0.87 -17.48 29.82
CA GLU A 325 -0.22 -17.45 28.85
C GLU A 325 0.35 -17.16 27.45
N TYR A 326 0.94 -18.17 26.84
CA TYR A 326 1.55 -18.09 25.50
C TYR A 326 0.49 -17.82 24.42
N THR A 327 0.31 -16.56 24.07
CA THR A 327 -0.13 -16.20 22.72
C THR A 327 1.14 -16.00 21.90
N GLU A 328 1.34 -16.79 20.85
CA GLU A 328 2.48 -16.63 19.93
C GLU A 328 2.52 -15.19 19.42
N SER A 329 3.70 -14.52 19.45
CA SER A 329 3.79 -13.14 18.98
C SER A 329 3.52 -13.06 17.49
N PHE A 330 2.93 -11.95 17.04
CA PHE A 330 2.58 -11.74 15.63
C PHE A 330 3.78 -11.95 14.68
N PHE A 331 4.94 -11.43 15.03
CA PHE A 331 6.11 -11.54 14.16
C PHE A 331 6.70 -12.96 14.14
N HIS A 332 6.63 -13.73 15.24
CA HIS A 332 7.01 -15.15 15.25
C HIS A 332 6.07 -15.96 14.36
N PHE A 333 4.76 -15.84 14.56
CA PHE A 333 3.77 -16.48 13.69
C PHE A 333 4.01 -16.15 12.22
N SER A 334 4.14 -14.87 11.91
CA SER A 334 4.27 -14.40 10.53
C SER A 334 5.57 -14.89 9.87
N HIS A 335 6.68 -14.89 10.62
CA HIS A 335 7.96 -15.40 10.14
C HIS A 335 7.89 -16.91 9.89
N THR A 336 7.26 -17.69 10.79
CA THR A 336 7.07 -19.13 10.63
C THR A 336 6.28 -19.46 9.36
N VAL A 337 5.15 -18.76 9.15
CA VAL A 337 4.33 -18.95 7.93
C VAL A 337 5.11 -18.58 6.67
N MET A 338 5.84 -17.46 6.68
CA MET A 338 6.66 -17.04 5.53
C MET A 338 7.77 -18.03 5.23
N THR A 339 8.45 -18.55 6.25
CA THR A 339 9.53 -19.56 6.11
C THR A 339 8.99 -20.81 5.45
N GLU A 340 7.85 -21.32 5.89
CA GLU A 340 7.24 -22.51 5.29
C GLU A 340 6.81 -22.28 3.84
N ARG A 341 6.20 -21.11 3.53
CA ARG A 341 5.84 -20.75 2.17
C ARG A 341 7.05 -20.70 1.24
N TRP A 342 8.13 -20.09 1.67
CA TRP A 342 9.36 -20.04 0.89
C TRP A 342 10.00 -21.41 0.70
N ARG A 343 9.94 -22.28 1.70
CA ARG A 343 10.39 -23.67 1.60
C ARG A 343 9.61 -24.42 0.52
N LEU A 344 8.27 -24.37 0.58
CA LEU A 344 7.38 -25.01 -0.40
C LEU A 344 7.60 -24.48 -1.83
N LEU A 345 7.76 -23.16 -1.97
CA LEU A 345 8.02 -22.55 -3.28
C LEU A 345 9.36 -22.99 -3.86
N ARG A 346 10.43 -23.01 -3.06
CA ARG A 346 11.75 -23.48 -3.52
C ARG A 346 11.72 -24.94 -3.97
N GLU A 347 10.99 -25.77 -3.26
CA GLU A 347 10.79 -27.17 -3.64
C GLU A 347 9.99 -27.32 -4.94
N ALA A 348 8.93 -26.53 -5.11
CA ALA A 348 8.13 -26.53 -6.34
C ALA A 348 8.96 -26.07 -7.55
N VAL A 349 9.74 -25.00 -7.40
CA VAL A 349 10.66 -24.50 -8.42
C VAL A 349 11.72 -25.54 -8.79
N LYS A 350 12.33 -26.19 -7.79
CA LYS A 350 13.30 -27.28 -8.01
C LYS A 350 12.69 -28.46 -8.77
N ARG A 351 11.46 -28.84 -8.43
CA ARG A 351 10.74 -29.94 -9.12
C ARG A 351 10.37 -29.61 -10.56
N SER A 352 10.04 -28.35 -10.83
CA SER A 352 9.72 -27.88 -12.19
C SER A 352 10.94 -27.88 -13.11
N GLY A 353 12.09 -27.40 -12.64
CA GLY A 353 13.31 -27.26 -13.43
C GLY A 353 13.25 -26.15 -14.49
N LEU A 354 12.17 -25.35 -14.54
CA LEU A 354 11.95 -24.30 -15.55
C LEU A 354 12.22 -22.90 -15.03
N PHE A 355 12.35 -22.75 -13.71
CA PHE A 355 12.38 -21.47 -13.04
C PHE A 355 13.55 -21.36 -12.08
N SER A 356 13.95 -20.12 -11.82
CA SER A 356 14.88 -19.81 -10.73
C SER A 356 14.34 -18.69 -9.83
N LEU A 357 14.89 -18.65 -8.62
CA LEU A 357 14.58 -17.66 -7.58
C LEU A 357 15.87 -17.01 -7.09
N PRO A 358 15.81 -15.75 -6.60
CA PRO A 358 16.94 -15.13 -5.94
C PRO A 358 17.42 -15.95 -4.74
N ASN A 359 18.72 -15.89 -4.50
CA ASN A 359 19.32 -16.43 -3.28
C ASN A 359 19.64 -15.29 -2.32
N PHE A 360 19.30 -15.46 -1.06
CA PHE A 360 19.51 -14.47 0.00
C PHE A 360 20.50 -15.03 1.01
N SER A 361 21.58 -14.29 1.30
CA SER A 361 22.49 -14.65 2.37
C SER A 361 21.81 -14.42 3.73
N PRO A 362 21.95 -15.35 4.69
CA PRO A 362 21.48 -15.13 6.05
C PRO A 362 22.20 -13.94 6.69
N ALA A 363 21.47 -13.20 7.55
CA ALA A 363 22.01 -12.13 8.35
C ALA A 363 21.48 -12.22 9.80
N HIS A 364 22.22 -11.64 10.74
CA HIS A 364 21.77 -11.57 12.12
C HIS A 364 20.54 -10.65 12.25
N CYS A 365 19.51 -11.17 12.91
CA CYS A 365 18.29 -10.43 13.22
C CYS A 365 18.26 -10.13 14.73
N ASN A 366 18.40 -8.86 15.10
CA ASN A 366 18.38 -8.44 16.50
C ASN A 366 17.03 -8.73 17.18
N PHE A 367 15.93 -8.69 16.42
CA PHE A 367 14.60 -8.96 16.97
C PHE A 367 14.42 -10.44 17.40
N PHE A 368 14.94 -11.38 16.62
CA PHE A 368 14.86 -12.82 16.93
C PHE A 368 16.12 -13.37 17.60
N ASP A 369 17.15 -12.54 17.75
CA ASP A 369 18.48 -12.92 18.26
C ASP A 369 19.05 -14.18 17.58
N ASN A 370 18.95 -14.22 16.25
CA ASN A 370 19.36 -15.37 15.44
C ASN A 370 19.76 -14.96 14.01
N ASN A 371 20.55 -15.82 13.34
CA ASN A 371 20.84 -15.68 11.92
C ASN A 371 19.69 -16.24 11.09
N LEU A 372 19.06 -15.39 10.31
CA LEU A 372 17.87 -15.72 9.51
C LEU A 372 18.07 -15.37 8.04
N GLY A 373 17.46 -16.19 7.17
CA GLY A 373 17.32 -15.87 5.75
C GLY A 373 16.19 -14.85 5.53
N THR A 374 16.35 -14.01 4.51
CA THR A 374 15.29 -13.13 4.04
C THR A 374 14.13 -13.93 3.45
N GLN A 375 12.90 -13.60 3.84
CA GLN A 375 11.64 -14.20 3.39
C GLN A 375 10.75 -13.12 2.75
N PRO A 376 11.09 -12.61 1.55
CA PRO A 376 10.38 -11.46 0.98
C PRO A 376 8.89 -11.70 0.81
N ALA A 377 8.11 -10.61 0.90
CA ALA A 377 6.67 -10.61 0.68
C ALA A 377 6.27 -11.04 -0.74
N PHE A 378 7.21 -10.97 -1.67
CA PHE A 378 7.05 -11.39 -3.07
C PHE A 378 8.17 -12.32 -3.49
N ALA A 379 7.82 -13.32 -4.26
CA ALA A 379 8.79 -14.10 -5.00
C ALA A 379 9.07 -13.43 -6.35
N TRP A 380 10.35 -13.26 -6.66
CA TRP A 380 10.82 -12.78 -7.95
C TRP A 380 11.30 -13.97 -8.76
N LEU A 381 10.39 -14.52 -9.58
CA LEU A 381 10.60 -15.73 -10.34
C LEU A 381 11.13 -15.39 -11.74
N LYS A 382 12.15 -16.10 -12.20
CA LYS A 382 12.65 -16.02 -13.57
C LYS A 382 12.31 -17.31 -14.31
N CYS A 383 11.81 -17.17 -15.54
CA CYS A 383 11.68 -18.29 -16.49
C CYS A 383 13.02 -18.49 -17.21
N ASP A 384 13.69 -19.62 -16.94
CA ASP A 384 15.04 -19.89 -17.48
C ASP A 384 15.02 -20.59 -18.83
N LYS A 385 13.88 -21.12 -19.24
CA LYS A 385 13.74 -21.83 -20.52
C LYS A 385 13.78 -20.87 -21.72
N ASP A 386 14.59 -21.15 -22.71
CA ASP A 386 14.81 -20.27 -23.88
C ASP A 386 13.55 -20.03 -24.69
N ASN A 387 12.70 -21.03 -24.86
CA ASN A 387 11.47 -20.96 -25.61
C ASN A 387 10.30 -20.21 -24.89
N VAL A 388 10.49 -19.78 -23.65
CA VAL A 388 9.55 -18.94 -22.91
C VAL A 388 10.01 -17.49 -23.01
N GLU A 389 9.50 -16.73 -23.97
CA GLU A 389 9.86 -15.32 -24.16
C GLU A 389 9.21 -14.40 -23.11
N ASP A 390 7.99 -14.71 -22.68
CA ASP A 390 7.23 -13.92 -21.71
C ASP A 390 6.69 -14.82 -20.58
N CYS A 391 7.30 -14.67 -19.41
CA CYS A 391 7.02 -15.49 -18.24
C CYS A 391 5.60 -15.26 -17.66
N GLU A 392 5.10 -14.03 -17.74
CA GLU A 392 3.74 -13.69 -17.31
C GLU A 392 2.69 -14.40 -18.18
N SER A 393 2.83 -14.33 -19.49
CA SER A 393 1.94 -15.00 -20.43
C SER A 393 2.01 -16.52 -20.30
N PHE A 394 3.20 -17.07 -20.08
CA PHE A 394 3.41 -18.50 -19.85
C PHE A 394 2.65 -18.98 -18.60
N LEU A 395 2.83 -18.33 -17.46
CA LEU A 395 2.13 -18.69 -16.22
C LEU A 395 0.61 -18.44 -16.30
N ARG A 396 0.18 -17.41 -17.02
CA ARG A 396 -1.23 -17.15 -17.31
C ARG A 396 -1.87 -18.32 -18.07
N GLY A 397 -1.16 -18.93 -19.03
CA GLY A 397 -1.59 -20.16 -19.72
C GLY A 397 -1.81 -21.34 -18.75
N HIS A 398 -1.12 -21.35 -17.62
CA HIS A 398 -1.30 -22.31 -16.51
C HIS A 398 -2.29 -21.82 -15.44
N LYS A 399 -3.14 -20.80 -15.74
CA LYS A 399 -4.13 -20.22 -14.83
C LYS A 399 -3.52 -19.61 -13.55
N ILE A 400 -2.28 -19.12 -13.64
CA ILE A 400 -1.55 -18.40 -12.58
C ILE A 400 -1.32 -16.96 -13.05
N LEU A 401 -2.03 -16.00 -12.44
CA LEU A 401 -1.83 -14.58 -12.72
C LEU A 401 -0.73 -14.02 -11.82
N THR A 402 0.22 -13.37 -12.46
CA THR A 402 1.41 -12.76 -11.83
C THR A 402 1.60 -11.37 -12.41
N ARG A 403 2.57 -10.61 -11.92
CA ARG A 403 2.94 -9.31 -12.51
C ARG A 403 4.27 -9.41 -13.25
N GLY A 404 4.26 -9.16 -14.54
CA GLY A 404 5.42 -9.29 -15.42
C GLY A 404 6.53 -8.26 -15.15
N GLY A 405 7.76 -8.64 -15.47
CA GLY A 405 8.98 -7.85 -15.23
C GLY A 405 8.97 -6.47 -15.86
N LYS A 406 8.29 -6.30 -16.98
CA LYS A 406 8.15 -5.00 -17.68
C LYS A 406 7.53 -3.91 -16.80
N HIS A 407 6.62 -4.26 -15.88
CA HIS A 407 6.03 -3.33 -14.93
C HIS A 407 7.04 -2.80 -13.89
N PHE A 408 8.17 -3.48 -13.74
CA PHE A 408 9.24 -3.16 -12.78
C PHE A 408 10.50 -2.62 -13.48
N GLY A 409 10.42 -2.30 -14.77
CA GLY A 409 11.53 -1.77 -15.55
C GLY A 409 12.56 -2.79 -16.02
N VAL A 410 12.22 -4.10 -16.10
CA VAL A 410 13.11 -5.17 -16.56
C VAL A 410 12.44 -6.06 -17.61
N GLY A 411 13.17 -7.06 -18.11
CA GLY A 411 12.71 -7.93 -19.18
C GLY A 411 11.56 -8.86 -18.81
N SER A 412 10.87 -9.39 -19.84
CA SER A 412 9.70 -10.26 -19.74
C SER A 412 9.97 -11.67 -19.18
N LYS A 413 11.25 -12.05 -19.00
CA LYS A 413 11.64 -13.32 -18.35
C LYS A 413 11.31 -13.39 -16.87
N TYR A 414 10.97 -12.27 -16.22
CA TYR A 414 10.72 -12.18 -14.80
C TYR A 414 9.25 -11.94 -14.50
N VAL A 415 8.80 -12.48 -13.36
CA VAL A 415 7.48 -12.16 -12.79
C VAL A 415 7.57 -12.01 -11.27
N ARG A 416 6.70 -11.13 -10.74
CA ARG A 416 6.46 -11.02 -9.30
C ARG A 416 5.24 -11.85 -8.91
N ILE A 417 5.38 -12.65 -7.86
CA ILE A 417 4.34 -13.51 -7.30
C ILE A 417 4.12 -13.12 -5.83
N SER A 418 2.86 -12.86 -5.45
CA SER A 418 2.52 -12.57 -4.05
C SER A 418 2.68 -13.82 -3.18
N MET A 419 3.41 -13.66 -2.08
CA MET A 419 3.54 -14.69 -1.03
C MET A 419 2.50 -14.49 0.09
N LEU A 420 1.60 -13.48 -0.03
CA LEU A 420 0.80 -12.96 1.07
C LEU A 420 -0.67 -13.38 1.03
N ASP A 421 -1.10 -14.11 0.01
CA ASP A 421 -2.50 -14.54 -0.15
C ASP A 421 -2.91 -15.61 0.87
N ARG A 422 -4.22 -15.89 0.95
CA ARG A 422 -4.78 -16.98 1.79
C ARG A 422 -4.09 -18.30 1.53
N GLU A 423 -4.01 -19.12 2.55
CA GLU A 423 -3.35 -20.44 2.49
C GLU A 423 -3.89 -21.32 1.36
N GLN A 424 -5.20 -21.35 1.17
CA GLN A 424 -5.85 -22.15 0.11
C GLN A 424 -5.38 -21.72 -1.30
N THR A 425 -5.31 -20.39 -1.55
CA THR A 425 -4.84 -19.85 -2.84
C THR A 425 -3.35 -20.18 -3.03
N TYR A 426 -2.56 -20.03 -1.98
CA TYR A 426 -1.14 -20.31 -2.01
C TYR A 426 -0.85 -21.80 -2.26
N ASN A 427 -1.55 -22.70 -1.57
CA ASN A 427 -1.39 -24.16 -1.75
C ASN A 427 -1.77 -24.59 -3.17
N LEU A 428 -2.85 -24.07 -3.73
CA LEU A 428 -3.24 -24.32 -5.12
C LEU A 428 -2.18 -23.80 -6.11
N PHE A 429 -1.58 -22.65 -5.83
CA PHE A 429 -0.44 -22.15 -6.61
C PHE A 429 0.74 -23.10 -6.59
N ILE A 430 1.17 -23.58 -5.42
CA ILE A 430 2.29 -24.50 -5.26
C ILE A 430 2.01 -25.83 -5.97
N GLU A 431 0.80 -26.36 -5.86
CA GLU A 431 0.39 -27.57 -6.58
C GLU A 431 0.57 -27.39 -8.09
N ARG A 432 0.01 -26.32 -8.67
CA ARG A 432 0.10 -26.03 -10.09
C ARG A 432 1.51 -25.81 -10.57
N LEU A 433 2.28 -24.99 -9.86
CA LEU A 433 3.67 -24.73 -10.21
C LEU A 433 4.49 -26.03 -10.24
N SER A 434 4.23 -26.95 -9.31
CA SER A 434 4.89 -28.26 -9.23
C SER A 434 4.53 -29.19 -10.41
N GLN A 435 3.41 -28.98 -11.08
CA GLN A 435 2.96 -29.77 -12.24
C GLN A 435 3.54 -29.24 -13.56
N ILE A 436 4.03 -28.01 -13.61
CA ILE A 436 4.69 -27.43 -14.78
C ILE A 436 6.10 -28.03 -14.86
N ARG A 437 6.34 -28.88 -15.84
CA ARG A 437 7.63 -29.57 -16.03
C ARG A 437 8.30 -29.18 -17.34
N SER A 438 9.61 -29.37 -17.41
CA SER A 438 10.43 -29.18 -18.61
C SER A 438 10.08 -30.17 -19.72
#